data_1533653b10b58ce778e6d64e4ee2ed5c
#
_entry.id   1533653b10b58ce778e6d64e4ee2ed5c
#
_cell.length_a   1.000
_cell.length_b   1.000
_cell.length_c   1.000
_cell.angle_alpha   90.00
_cell.angle_beta   90.00
_cell.angle_gamma   90.00
#
_symmetry.space_group_name_H-M   'P 1'
#
loop_
_entity.id
_entity.type
_entity.pdbx_description
1 polymer ?
#
loop_
_entity_poly.entity_id
_entity_poly.type
_entity_poly.pdbx_seq_one_letter_code
_entity_poly.pdbx_strand_id
1 'polypeptide(L)'
;MLGPSIKSIPAIVKEKLNCKFLIEDFQTVAVELHFLKKKPNKDEALANLLDEIDGQTMIYCQSPASTRKLIKSYLDIREVEMTQDGELLEAAKWTSDNYHDEWLVSVALRHGIGIHHGRLPRALGRFMIRAFEEGKIKILLCTSTLIEGVNTSAKNVVVYDSKLNRRSLDFFTFSNIKGRSGRMFRHFMGNIFVFDAPPEEELPFVDMPAINPGENTPSSLLINLSEMDVPSTLREKVDSLLRQKLLPVELLKQHSGIEPEYLLDAAKTLISLEVRELERYVWASRPVYDDIKLTSDLIWTQLGGAAAARQSSMRSASMMTFWIWRLYSSRNVPQFRREMIISQIERNTSPDEAVENVLAFLRGWASFNYPKYLAALNDVVNHVLQLKGLSGCNYLPFAMIIEHLFQPSSFSALEEYGLPTEISEKLLNGRVFNKDDSLDVVVNNLRNRKLDRFGDGIFEKRVIEDFQRGIGAKIS
;
A
#
# COMPACT_ATOMS: atom_id res chain seq x y z
N MET A 1 22.27 6.14 5.75
CA MET A 1 20.88 6.46 6.08
C MET A 1 20.74 7.97 5.95
N LEU A 2 19.88 8.46 5.08
CA LEU A 2 19.55 9.89 4.95
C LEU A 2 18.17 10.05 5.56
N GLY A 3 18.00 10.96 6.48
CA GLY A 3 16.72 11.21 7.14
C GLY A 3 16.59 12.67 7.54
N PRO A 4 15.37 13.14 7.81
CA PRO A 4 15.17 14.48 8.35
C PRO A 4 15.80 14.60 9.73
N SER A 5 15.92 15.84 10.19
CA SER A 5 16.54 16.20 11.47
C SER A 5 16.11 15.27 12.62
N ILE A 6 17.10 14.66 13.28
CA ILE A 6 16.93 13.78 14.42
C ILE A 6 17.59 14.43 15.63
N LYS A 7 16.96 14.38 16.80
CA LYS A 7 17.50 14.97 18.02
C LYS A 7 18.75 14.24 18.50
N SER A 8 18.67 12.92 18.53
CA SER A 8 19.80 12.08 18.92
C SER A 8 19.57 10.64 18.47
N ILE A 9 20.67 9.89 18.40
CA ILE A 9 20.67 8.45 18.16
C ILE A 9 21.11 7.80 19.48
N PRO A 10 20.33 6.85 20.02
CA PRO A 10 20.69 6.14 21.23
C PRO A 10 22.12 5.57 21.17
N ALA A 11 22.85 5.63 22.28
CA ALA A 11 24.24 5.16 22.32
C ALA A 11 24.36 3.69 21.91
N ILE A 12 23.42 2.85 22.34
CA ILE A 12 23.36 1.42 22.00
C ILE A 12 23.23 1.20 20.48
N VAL A 13 22.49 2.07 19.78
CA VAL A 13 22.33 1.99 18.31
C VAL A 13 23.65 2.36 17.62
N LYS A 14 24.35 3.40 18.12
CA LYS A 14 25.66 3.79 17.59
C LYS A 14 26.69 2.68 17.74
N GLU A 15 26.71 2.06 18.91
CA GLU A 15 27.64 0.99 19.27
C GLU A 15 27.40 -0.27 18.40
N LYS A 16 26.14 -0.75 18.34
CA LYS A 16 25.80 -1.97 17.60
C LYS A 16 25.93 -1.83 16.10
N LEU A 17 25.62 -0.68 15.52
CA LEU A 17 25.75 -0.45 14.07
C LEU A 17 27.18 -0.11 13.64
N ASN A 18 28.08 0.20 14.58
CA ASN A 18 29.45 0.62 14.33
C ASN A 18 29.56 1.67 13.21
N CYS A 19 28.65 2.64 13.18
CA CYS A 19 28.53 3.64 12.14
C CYS A 19 28.92 5.03 12.65
N LYS A 20 29.55 5.84 11.79
CA LYS A 20 29.69 7.27 12.03
C LYS A 20 28.41 7.97 11.58
N PHE A 21 27.83 8.77 12.47
CA PHE A 21 26.66 9.60 12.17
C PHE A 21 27.14 11.02 11.94
N LEU A 22 26.83 11.54 10.75
CA LEU A 22 27.02 12.96 10.41
C LEU A 22 25.63 13.60 10.47
N ILE A 23 25.48 14.61 11.29
CA ILE A 23 24.27 15.41 11.40
C ILE A 23 24.61 16.77 10.77
N GLU A 24 24.00 17.07 9.64
CA GLU A 24 24.12 18.36 8.98
C GLU A 24 22.73 19.01 8.93
N ASP A 25 22.61 20.17 9.52
CA ASP A 25 21.39 20.99 9.47
C ASP A 25 21.59 22.08 8.41
N PHE A 26 21.33 21.69 7.15
CA PHE A 26 21.47 22.58 6.01
C PHE A 26 20.17 22.73 5.25
N GLN A 27 19.54 23.91 5.33
CA GLN A 27 18.36 24.24 4.55
C GLN A 27 18.78 24.90 3.23
N THR A 28 18.51 24.22 2.10
CA THR A 28 18.87 24.70 0.75
C THR A 28 17.82 25.59 0.10
N VAL A 29 16.61 25.66 0.66
CA VAL A 29 15.46 26.40 0.10
C VAL A 29 14.80 27.22 1.20
N ALA A 30 14.53 28.48 0.93
CA ALA A 30 13.73 29.32 1.81
C ALA A 30 12.25 28.91 1.72
N VAL A 31 11.58 28.82 2.86
CA VAL A 31 10.18 28.40 2.93
C VAL A 31 9.38 29.44 3.69
N GLU A 32 8.33 29.97 3.06
CA GLU A 32 7.38 30.87 3.69
C GLU A 32 6.15 30.11 4.19
N LEU A 33 5.77 30.38 5.44
CA LEU A 33 4.61 29.77 6.09
C LEU A 33 3.44 30.76 6.12
N HIS A 34 2.32 30.36 5.52
CA HIS A 34 1.09 31.15 5.42
C HIS A 34 -0.05 30.49 6.17
N PHE A 35 -0.74 31.27 7.01
CA PHE A 35 -1.90 30.79 7.76
C PHE A 35 -3.20 31.12 7.03
N LEU A 36 -3.99 30.11 6.73
CA LEU A 36 -5.28 30.21 6.07
C LEU A 36 -6.42 30.34 7.08
N LYS A 37 -7.37 31.21 6.78
CA LYS A 37 -8.61 31.34 7.56
C LYS A 37 -9.60 30.25 7.13
N LYS A 38 -10.27 29.60 8.09
CA LYS A 38 -11.30 28.57 7.82
C LYS A 38 -12.69 29.15 7.52
N LYS A 39 -12.78 30.32 6.87
CA LYS A 39 -14.04 31.02 6.60
C LYS A 39 -14.25 31.20 5.10
N PRO A 40 -15.49 31.03 4.59
CA PRO A 40 -16.68 30.58 5.31
C PRO A 40 -16.61 29.13 5.79
N ASN A 41 -15.93 28.27 5.02
CA ASN A 41 -15.56 26.91 5.39
C ASN A 41 -14.17 26.61 4.82
N LYS A 42 -13.59 25.48 5.18
CA LYS A 42 -12.22 25.10 4.83
C LYS A 42 -12.04 24.83 3.34
N ASP A 43 -13.04 24.22 2.71
CA ASP A 43 -12.99 23.81 1.30
C ASP A 43 -13.07 25.05 0.40
N GLU A 44 -13.95 26.03 0.71
CA GLU A 44 -14.01 27.30 0.00
C GLU A 44 -12.73 28.14 0.20
N ALA A 45 -12.17 28.15 1.40
CA ALA A 45 -10.93 28.86 1.65
C ALA A 45 -9.77 28.27 0.83
N LEU A 46 -9.73 26.95 0.66
CA LEU A 46 -8.77 26.28 -0.22
C LEU A 46 -9.05 26.62 -1.69
N ALA A 47 -10.30 26.58 -2.13
CA ALA A 47 -10.66 26.90 -3.51
C ALA A 47 -10.26 28.34 -3.87
N ASN A 48 -10.53 29.31 -2.99
CA ASN A 48 -10.09 30.69 -3.18
C ASN A 48 -8.56 30.83 -3.23
N LEU A 49 -7.84 30.11 -2.34
CA LEU A 49 -6.38 30.09 -2.40
C LEU A 49 -5.87 29.57 -3.75
N LEU A 50 -6.45 28.48 -4.26
CA LEU A 50 -6.03 27.88 -5.54
C LEU A 50 -6.29 28.81 -6.74
N ASP A 51 -7.27 29.70 -6.64
CA ASP A 51 -7.52 30.75 -7.63
C ASP A 51 -6.49 31.90 -7.56
N GLU A 52 -5.94 32.18 -6.38
CA GLU A 52 -5.02 33.28 -6.13
C GLU A 52 -3.55 32.93 -6.36
N ILE A 53 -3.15 31.67 -6.20
CA ILE A 53 -1.75 31.27 -6.25
C ILE A 53 -1.34 30.72 -7.61
N ASP A 54 -0.16 31.10 -8.05
CA ASP A 54 0.44 30.59 -9.27
C ASP A 54 1.40 29.42 -9.01
N GLY A 55 1.42 28.49 -9.95
CA GLY A 55 2.35 27.38 -10.00
C GLY A 55 1.79 26.09 -9.43
N GLN A 56 2.62 25.05 -9.50
CA GLN A 56 2.21 23.71 -9.08
C GLN A 56 1.98 23.65 -7.57
N THR A 57 0.85 23.09 -7.21
CA THR A 57 0.40 22.98 -5.83
C THR A 57 0.18 21.53 -5.42
N MET A 58 0.85 21.10 -4.35
CA MET A 58 0.66 19.81 -3.71
C MET A 58 -0.23 19.98 -2.48
N ILE A 59 -1.29 19.18 -2.36
CA ILE A 59 -2.23 19.25 -1.24
C ILE A 59 -2.13 17.97 -0.43
N TYR A 60 -1.64 18.08 0.81
CA TYR A 60 -1.54 16.95 1.72
C TYR A 60 -2.88 16.67 2.40
N CYS A 61 -3.34 15.43 2.28
CA CYS A 61 -4.50 14.89 2.94
C CYS A 61 -4.12 13.68 3.81
N GLN A 62 -4.82 13.48 4.94
CA GLN A 62 -4.52 12.41 5.90
C GLN A 62 -4.78 10.99 5.38
N SER A 63 -5.65 10.84 4.38
CA SER A 63 -6.09 9.52 3.90
C SER A 63 -6.62 9.59 2.47
N PRO A 64 -6.69 8.44 1.76
CA PRO A 64 -7.37 8.36 0.46
C PRO A 64 -8.82 8.83 0.50
N ALA A 65 -9.54 8.60 1.59
CA ALA A 65 -10.91 9.09 1.74
C ALA A 65 -10.97 10.61 1.83
N SER A 66 -9.98 11.25 2.50
CA SER A 66 -9.88 12.71 2.56
C SER A 66 -9.55 13.31 1.20
N THR A 67 -8.65 12.71 0.41
CA THR A 67 -8.35 13.19 -0.95
C THR A 67 -9.61 13.17 -1.83
N ARG A 68 -10.39 12.09 -1.77
CA ARG A 68 -11.64 11.95 -2.54
C ARG A 68 -12.71 12.94 -2.13
N LYS A 69 -12.91 13.11 -0.81
CA LYS A 69 -13.86 14.10 -0.30
C LYS A 69 -13.48 15.52 -0.76
N LEU A 70 -12.21 15.85 -0.67
CA LEU A 70 -11.72 17.17 -1.04
C LEU A 70 -11.86 17.45 -2.55
N ILE A 71 -11.49 16.51 -3.42
CA ILE A 71 -11.63 16.72 -4.86
C ILE A 71 -13.09 16.87 -5.27
N LYS A 72 -13.98 16.06 -4.69
CA LYS A 72 -15.43 16.19 -4.94
C LYS A 72 -15.92 17.57 -4.52
N SER A 73 -15.62 18.01 -3.30
CA SER A 73 -15.98 19.34 -2.79
C SER A 73 -15.42 20.45 -3.66
N TYR A 74 -14.17 20.35 -4.11
CA TYR A 74 -13.53 21.35 -4.97
C TYR A 74 -14.23 21.47 -6.34
N LEU A 75 -14.57 20.34 -6.97
CA LEU A 75 -15.28 20.33 -8.25
C LEU A 75 -16.74 20.80 -8.12
N ASP A 76 -17.38 20.60 -6.95
CA ASP A 76 -18.71 21.11 -6.65
C ASP A 76 -18.70 22.65 -6.41
N ILE A 77 -17.61 23.18 -5.82
CA ILE A 77 -17.44 24.64 -5.54
C ILE A 77 -17.02 25.40 -6.81
N ARG A 78 -16.21 24.80 -7.66
CA ARG A 78 -15.64 25.43 -8.85
C ARG A 78 -16.03 24.69 -10.13
N GLU A 79 -16.47 25.43 -11.13
CA GLU A 79 -16.60 24.93 -12.51
C GLU A 79 -15.21 24.83 -13.13
N VAL A 80 -14.49 23.73 -12.83
CA VAL A 80 -13.15 23.51 -13.36
C VAL A 80 -13.25 23.03 -14.80
N GLU A 81 -12.64 23.76 -15.73
CA GLU A 81 -12.62 23.38 -17.14
C GLU A 81 -11.90 22.04 -17.35
N MET A 82 -12.30 21.34 -18.39
CA MET A 82 -11.59 20.11 -18.81
C MET A 82 -10.21 20.46 -19.36
N THR A 83 -9.23 19.64 -19.04
CA THR A 83 -7.87 19.77 -19.57
C THR A 83 -7.86 19.59 -21.09
N GLN A 84 -6.95 20.30 -21.77
CA GLN A 84 -6.67 20.10 -23.19
C GLN A 84 -5.46 19.15 -23.43
N ASP A 85 -4.83 18.67 -22.37
CA ASP A 85 -3.70 17.75 -22.47
C ASP A 85 -4.18 16.34 -22.90
N GLY A 86 -3.76 15.93 -24.09
CA GLY A 86 -4.18 14.66 -24.68
C GLY A 86 -3.75 13.44 -23.87
N GLU A 87 -2.58 13.49 -23.22
CA GLU A 87 -2.10 12.38 -22.38
C GLU A 87 -2.95 12.22 -21.11
N LEU A 88 -3.35 13.33 -20.48
CA LEU A 88 -4.22 13.31 -19.30
C LEU A 88 -5.62 12.80 -19.67
N LEU A 89 -6.15 13.21 -20.83
CA LEU A 89 -7.45 12.73 -21.32
C LEU A 89 -7.42 11.24 -21.66
N GLU A 90 -6.35 10.75 -22.27
CA GLU A 90 -6.17 9.31 -22.53
C GLU A 90 -6.01 8.52 -21.22
N ALA A 91 -5.27 9.04 -20.25
CA ALA A 91 -5.15 8.42 -18.92
C ALA A 91 -6.51 8.37 -18.21
N ALA A 92 -7.30 9.44 -18.27
CA ALA A 92 -8.66 9.48 -17.75
C ALA A 92 -9.57 8.45 -18.42
N LYS A 93 -9.47 8.31 -19.74
CA LYS A 93 -10.21 7.29 -20.49
C LYS A 93 -9.76 5.89 -20.09
N TRP A 94 -8.45 5.64 -20.04
CA TRP A 94 -7.90 4.34 -19.63
C TRP A 94 -8.36 3.93 -18.24
N THR A 95 -8.37 4.86 -17.29
CA THR A 95 -8.86 4.60 -15.93
C THR A 95 -10.38 4.36 -15.89
N SER A 96 -11.16 5.06 -16.72
CA SER A 96 -12.60 4.82 -16.88
C SER A 96 -12.89 3.43 -17.45
N ASP A 97 -12.19 3.04 -18.51
CA ASP A 97 -12.40 1.77 -19.22
C ASP A 97 -11.99 0.56 -18.36
N ASN A 98 -10.92 0.70 -17.55
CA ASN A 98 -10.40 -0.38 -16.73
C ASN A 98 -11.00 -0.45 -15.33
N TYR A 99 -11.55 0.64 -14.79
CA TYR A 99 -12.13 0.70 -13.43
C TYR A 99 -13.57 1.20 -13.46
N HIS A 100 -13.79 2.51 -13.49
CA HIS A 100 -15.12 3.13 -13.58
C HIS A 100 -14.99 4.61 -14.00
N ASP A 101 -15.95 5.11 -14.78
CA ASP A 101 -15.94 6.49 -15.26
C ASP A 101 -16.17 7.54 -14.16
N GLU A 102 -16.92 7.19 -13.11
CA GLU A 102 -17.14 8.01 -11.92
C GLU A 102 -16.06 7.81 -10.83
N TRP A 103 -15.03 7.01 -11.07
CA TRP A 103 -13.91 6.97 -10.16
C TRP A 103 -13.23 8.34 -10.11
N LEU A 104 -13.10 8.90 -8.90
CA LEU A 104 -12.61 10.29 -8.77
C LEU A 104 -11.21 10.50 -9.33
N VAL A 105 -10.39 9.45 -9.47
CA VAL A 105 -9.12 9.53 -10.20
C VAL A 105 -9.36 9.80 -11.69
N SER A 106 -10.32 9.11 -12.33
CA SER A 106 -10.68 9.35 -13.73
C SER A 106 -11.26 10.74 -13.94
N VAL A 107 -12.13 11.16 -13.01
CA VAL A 107 -12.75 12.49 -13.02
C VAL A 107 -11.71 13.58 -12.85
N ALA A 108 -10.84 13.49 -11.86
CA ALA A 108 -9.79 14.48 -11.57
C ALA A 108 -8.84 14.67 -12.76
N LEU A 109 -8.43 13.57 -13.41
CA LEU A 109 -7.56 13.63 -14.59
C LEU A 109 -8.18 14.41 -15.74
N ARG A 110 -9.51 14.30 -15.96
CA ARG A 110 -10.22 15.09 -16.98
C ARG A 110 -10.10 16.61 -16.74
N HIS A 111 -9.88 17.00 -15.51
CA HIS A 111 -9.71 18.41 -15.10
C HIS A 111 -8.25 18.81 -14.86
N GLY A 112 -7.27 17.97 -15.26
CA GLY A 112 -5.85 18.27 -15.04
C GLY A 112 -5.40 18.22 -13.59
N ILE A 113 -6.15 17.50 -12.73
CA ILE A 113 -5.87 17.32 -11.31
C ILE A 113 -5.40 15.89 -11.07
N GLY A 114 -4.32 15.73 -10.29
CA GLY A 114 -3.78 14.44 -9.90
C GLY A 114 -4.21 14.01 -8.49
N ILE A 115 -4.34 12.72 -8.31
CA ILE A 115 -4.54 12.10 -7.00
C ILE A 115 -3.44 11.05 -6.82
N HIS A 116 -2.75 11.07 -5.66
CA HIS A 116 -1.73 10.07 -5.34
C HIS A 116 -1.88 9.53 -3.91
N HIS A 117 -2.08 8.24 -3.79
CA HIS A 117 -2.08 7.53 -2.52
C HIS A 117 -1.66 6.06 -2.67
N GLY A 118 -1.32 5.41 -1.56
CA GLY A 118 -0.75 4.07 -1.56
C GLY A 118 -1.65 2.94 -2.09
N ARG A 119 -2.95 3.20 -2.32
CA ARG A 119 -3.86 2.19 -2.89
C ARG A 119 -3.90 2.22 -4.42
N LEU A 120 -3.40 3.28 -5.06
CA LEU A 120 -3.36 3.34 -6.52
C LEU A 120 -2.47 2.25 -7.10
N PRO A 121 -2.81 1.71 -8.28
CA PRO A 121 -1.88 0.93 -9.09
C PRO A 121 -0.57 1.69 -9.29
N ARG A 122 0.56 0.98 -9.21
CA ARG A 122 1.90 1.60 -9.27
C ARG A 122 2.11 2.46 -10.51
N ALA A 123 1.63 1.98 -11.66
CA ALA A 123 1.72 2.72 -12.92
C ALA A 123 1.02 4.08 -12.84
N LEU A 124 -0.22 4.12 -12.31
CA LEU A 124 -0.96 5.36 -12.15
C LEU A 124 -0.27 6.30 -11.16
N GLY A 125 0.23 5.78 -10.03
CA GLY A 125 0.99 6.58 -9.08
C GLY A 125 2.22 7.23 -9.72
N ARG A 126 3.02 6.49 -10.48
CA ARG A 126 4.18 7.00 -11.23
C ARG A 126 3.77 8.00 -12.30
N PHE A 127 2.71 7.71 -13.04
CA PHE A 127 2.17 8.62 -14.04
C PHE A 127 1.77 9.97 -13.43
N MET A 128 1.05 9.98 -12.29
CA MET A 128 0.65 11.21 -11.60
C MET A 128 1.86 12.08 -11.21
N ILE A 129 2.90 11.43 -10.69
CA ILE A 129 4.13 12.12 -10.29
C ILE A 129 4.81 12.74 -11.51
N ARG A 130 5.00 11.96 -12.58
CA ARG A 130 5.63 12.44 -13.81
C ARG A 130 4.84 13.57 -14.45
N ALA A 131 3.52 13.41 -14.60
CA ALA A 131 2.66 14.44 -15.18
C ALA A 131 2.67 15.74 -14.34
N PHE A 132 2.80 15.61 -13.02
CA PHE A 132 3.00 16.74 -12.14
C PHE A 132 4.39 17.38 -12.35
N GLU A 133 5.48 16.61 -12.44
CA GLU A 133 6.82 17.11 -12.68
C GLU A 133 6.98 17.78 -14.06
N GLU A 134 6.26 17.30 -15.06
CA GLU A 134 6.19 17.87 -16.42
C GLU A 134 5.29 19.13 -16.49
N GLY A 135 4.57 19.47 -15.41
CA GLY A 135 3.68 20.65 -15.36
C GLY A 135 2.31 20.44 -16.02
N LYS A 136 1.97 19.24 -16.45
CA LYS A 136 0.66 18.88 -17.02
C LYS A 136 -0.42 18.87 -15.94
N ILE A 137 -0.10 18.35 -14.76
CA ILE A 137 -0.92 18.43 -13.56
C ILE A 137 -0.49 19.67 -12.77
N LYS A 138 -1.42 20.58 -12.48
CA LYS A 138 -1.17 21.76 -11.67
C LYS A 138 -1.44 21.54 -10.18
N ILE A 139 -2.44 20.73 -9.85
CA ILE A 139 -2.87 20.41 -8.50
C ILE A 139 -2.73 18.92 -8.28
N LEU A 140 -1.95 18.50 -7.26
CA LEU A 140 -1.75 17.11 -6.89
C LEU A 140 -2.19 16.88 -5.44
N LEU A 141 -3.32 16.19 -5.24
CA LEU A 141 -3.74 15.74 -3.92
C LEU A 141 -2.96 14.48 -3.54
N CYS A 142 -2.38 14.46 -2.35
CA CYS A 142 -1.56 13.32 -1.94
C CYS A 142 -1.71 12.96 -0.46
N THR A 143 -1.28 11.75 -0.12
CA THR A 143 -1.15 11.28 1.27
C THR A 143 0.34 11.11 1.64
N SER A 144 0.62 10.68 2.89
CA SER A 144 1.98 10.46 3.40
C SER A 144 2.85 9.57 2.49
N THR A 145 2.25 8.66 1.75
CA THR A 145 2.99 7.76 0.83
C THR A 145 3.77 8.48 -0.27
N LEU A 146 3.29 9.64 -0.74
CA LEU A 146 4.06 10.49 -1.66
C LEU A 146 5.15 11.26 -0.91
N ILE A 147 4.82 11.75 0.27
CA ILE A 147 5.73 12.57 1.08
C ILE A 147 6.97 11.77 1.49
N GLU A 148 6.82 10.50 1.83
CA GLU A 148 7.89 9.65 2.33
C GLU A 148 8.63 8.86 1.22
N GLY A 149 7.94 8.56 0.13
CA GLY A 149 8.42 7.58 -0.87
C GLY A 149 9.02 8.15 -2.16
N VAL A 150 8.85 9.43 -2.48
CA VAL A 150 9.23 9.98 -3.79
C VAL A 150 9.87 11.36 -3.66
N ASN A 151 10.85 11.65 -4.51
CA ASN A 151 11.55 12.95 -4.53
C ASN A 151 10.84 13.95 -5.47
N THR A 152 9.59 14.29 -5.18
CA THR A 152 8.80 15.29 -5.92
C THR A 152 8.63 16.55 -5.08
N SER A 153 8.70 17.71 -5.70
CA SER A 153 8.54 19.01 -5.05
C SER A 153 7.56 19.90 -5.82
N ALA A 154 6.94 20.82 -5.11
CA ALA A 154 6.01 21.80 -5.63
C ALA A 154 6.43 23.22 -5.25
N LYS A 155 5.97 24.24 -5.99
CA LYS A 155 6.11 25.65 -5.58
C LYS A 155 5.31 25.90 -4.31
N ASN A 156 4.09 25.36 -4.26
CA ASN A 156 3.16 25.52 -3.16
C ASN A 156 2.80 24.18 -2.53
N VAL A 157 2.80 24.11 -1.22
CA VAL A 157 2.35 22.92 -0.46
C VAL A 157 1.25 23.38 0.49
N VAL A 158 0.09 22.76 0.43
CA VAL A 158 -1.03 22.99 1.34
C VAL A 158 -1.17 21.80 2.29
N VAL A 159 -1.05 22.04 3.59
CA VAL A 159 -1.36 21.04 4.61
C VAL A 159 -2.85 21.16 4.90
N TYR A 160 -3.64 20.40 4.12
CA TYR A 160 -5.09 20.42 4.27
C TYR A 160 -5.53 19.73 5.56
N ASP A 161 -5.05 18.53 5.87
CA ASP A 161 -5.35 17.84 7.12
C ASP A 161 -4.20 17.97 8.12
N SER A 162 -4.51 18.51 9.31
CA SER A 162 -3.57 18.65 10.43
C SER A 162 -3.51 17.41 11.34
N LYS A 163 -4.23 16.35 10.99
CA LYS A 163 -4.31 15.11 11.77
C LYS A 163 -3.95 13.91 10.90
N LEU A 164 -3.32 12.91 11.52
CA LEU A 164 -3.09 11.59 10.95
C LEU A 164 -3.62 10.54 11.95
N ASN A 165 -4.53 9.65 11.50
CA ASN A 165 -5.14 8.63 12.37
C ASN A 165 -5.75 9.21 13.68
N ARG A 166 -6.45 10.35 13.59
CA ARG A 166 -7.06 11.09 14.71
C ARG A 166 -6.07 11.76 15.69
N ARG A 167 -4.76 11.64 15.48
CA ARG A 167 -3.72 12.36 16.23
C ARG A 167 -3.27 13.58 15.44
N SER A 168 -2.84 14.62 16.10
CA SER A 168 -2.20 15.75 15.43
C SER A 168 -0.96 15.27 14.66
N LEU A 169 -0.66 15.92 13.53
CA LEU A 169 0.60 15.68 12.82
C LEU A 169 1.76 15.89 13.79
N ASP A 170 2.70 14.94 13.81
CA ASP A 170 3.96 15.13 14.51
C ASP A 170 4.90 16.04 13.70
N PHE A 171 5.91 16.57 14.39
CA PHE A 171 6.89 17.46 13.79
C PHE A 171 7.67 16.82 12.65
N PHE A 172 7.95 15.53 12.75
CA PHE A 172 8.68 14.78 11.72
C PHE A 172 7.87 14.69 10.41
N THR A 173 6.60 14.30 10.49
CA THR A 173 5.70 14.25 9.33
C THR A 173 5.51 15.65 8.73
N PHE A 174 5.28 16.67 9.57
CA PHE A 174 5.17 18.03 9.11
C PHE A 174 6.44 18.52 8.41
N SER A 175 7.62 18.24 8.95
CA SER A 175 8.91 18.60 8.36
C SER A 175 9.16 17.89 7.02
N ASN A 176 8.73 16.65 6.88
CA ASN A 176 8.76 15.93 5.60
C ASN A 176 7.84 16.58 4.55
N ILE A 177 6.63 16.99 4.95
CA ILE A 177 5.71 17.72 4.07
C ILE A 177 6.34 19.09 3.70
N LYS A 178 6.88 19.81 4.68
CA LYS A 178 7.59 21.05 4.49
C LYS A 178 8.73 20.92 3.48
N GLY A 179 9.52 19.85 3.57
CA GLY A 179 10.61 19.56 2.67
C GLY A 179 10.21 19.30 1.21
N ARG A 180 8.91 19.23 0.91
CA ARG A 180 8.37 19.14 -0.47
C ARG A 180 8.09 20.51 -1.08
N SER A 181 8.13 21.58 -0.32
CA SER A 181 8.01 22.95 -0.85
C SER A 181 9.36 23.46 -1.33
N GLY A 182 9.41 23.88 -2.59
CA GLY A 182 10.62 24.37 -3.23
C GLY A 182 11.61 23.26 -3.66
N ARG A 183 12.42 23.56 -4.64
CA ARG A 183 13.50 22.67 -5.11
C ARG A 183 14.67 23.52 -5.56
N MET A 184 15.86 23.19 -5.10
CA MET A 184 17.09 23.80 -5.57
C MET A 184 17.13 23.76 -7.11
N PHE A 185 17.46 24.87 -7.75
CA PHE A 185 17.47 25.11 -9.19
C PHE A 185 16.12 25.19 -9.93
N ARG A 186 14.97 24.98 -9.24
CA ARG A 186 13.63 25.21 -9.82
C ARG A 186 12.86 26.31 -9.09
N HIS A 187 12.76 26.20 -7.76
CA HIS A 187 12.03 27.12 -6.90
C HIS A 187 12.86 27.38 -5.64
N PHE A 188 13.58 28.51 -5.61
CA PHE A 188 14.41 28.89 -4.45
C PHE A 188 13.59 29.30 -3.22
N MET A 189 12.32 29.67 -3.43
CA MET A 189 11.34 29.92 -2.39
C MET A 189 10.15 28.99 -2.58
N GLY A 190 9.76 28.28 -1.52
CA GLY A 190 8.57 27.45 -1.45
C GLY A 190 7.55 28.06 -0.49
N ASN A 191 6.27 27.93 -0.82
CA ASN A 191 5.18 28.38 0.06
C ASN A 191 4.54 27.17 0.74
N ILE A 192 4.27 27.31 2.04
CA ILE A 192 3.48 26.36 2.81
C ILE A 192 2.25 27.05 3.35
N PHE A 193 1.10 26.50 3.05
CA PHE A 193 -0.18 26.99 3.52
C PHE A 193 -0.75 25.99 4.54
N VAL A 194 -1.14 26.48 5.70
CA VAL A 194 -1.67 25.70 6.80
C VAL A 194 -2.98 26.27 7.33
N PHE A 195 -3.92 25.42 7.72
CA PHE A 195 -5.18 25.82 8.37
C PHE A 195 -5.08 25.79 9.90
N ASP A 196 -4.17 25.03 10.44
CA ASP A 196 -3.91 24.88 11.86
C ASP A 196 -2.46 25.21 12.17
N ALA A 197 -2.18 25.54 13.42
CA ALA A 197 -0.80 25.77 13.86
C ALA A 197 0.06 24.52 13.60
N PRO A 198 1.28 24.69 13.06
CA PRO A 198 2.23 23.61 12.94
C PRO A 198 2.48 22.93 14.30
N PRO A 199 2.85 21.65 14.32
CA PRO A 199 3.27 21.01 15.55
C PRO A 199 4.50 21.69 16.15
N GLU A 200 4.61 21.67 17.48
CA GLU A 200 5.82 22.13 18.17
C GLU A 200 7.04 21.36 17.68
N GLU A 201 8.19 22.02 17.68
CA GLU A 201 9.44 21.43 17.24
C GLU A 201 9.89 20.35 18.23
N GLU A 202 9.56 19.11 17.92
CA GLU A 202 9.99 17.94 18.65
C GLU A 202 10.78 17.03 17.70
N LEU A 203 12.10 17.09 17.80
CA LEU A 203 12.96 16.24 16.99
C LEU A 203 12.84 14.78 17.47
N PRO A 204 12.52 13.85 16.57
CA PRO A 204 12.35 12.45 16.94
C PRO A 204 13.67 11.82 17.39
N PHE A 205 13.57 10.90 18.34
CA PHE A 205 14.64 9.94 18.62
C PHE A 205 14.61 8.83 17.57
N VAL A 206 15.77 8.32 17.21
CA VAL A 206 15.84 7.10 16.41
C VAL A 206 15.35 5.95 17.28
N ASP A 207 14.18 5.41 16.94
CA ASP A 207 13.67 4.19 17.54
C ASP A 207 13.96 3.02 16.60
N MET A 208 14.71 2.06 17.10
CA MET A 208 15.01 0.80 16.41
C MET A 208 14.65 -0.37 17.33
N PRO A 209 13.38 -0.82 17.31
CA PRO A 209 12.91 -1.88 18.22
C PRO A 209 13.71 -3.18 18.14
N ALA A 210 14.35 -3.45 16.99
CA ALA A 210 15.26 -4.60 16.85
C ALA A 210 16.58 -4.45 17.62
N ILE A 211 16.97 -3.23 17.99
CA ILE A 211 18.23 -2.94 18.70
C ILE A 211 17.95 -2.48 20.13
N ASN A 212 16.87 -1.73 20.32
CA ASN A 212 16.44 -1.18 21.60
C ASN A 212 14.93 -1.40 21.77
N PRO A 213 14.49 -2.64 22.04
CA PRO A 213 13.06 -2.95 22.17
C PRO A 213 12.45 -2.26 23.39
N GLY A 214 11.30 -1.60 23.17
CA GLY A 214 10.48 -0.98 24.22
C GLY A 214 9.25 -1.82 24.54
N GLU A 215 8.43 -1.36 25.50
CA GLU A 215 7.23 -2.08 25.97
C GLU A 215 6.22 -2.42 24.86
N ASN A 216 6.12 -1.56 23.84
CA ASN A 216 5.23 -1.74 22.70
C ASN A 216 5.83 -2.59 21.56
N THR A 217 7.03 -3.15 21.75
CA THR A 217 7.65 -4.00 20.73
C THR A 217 6.82 -5.27 20.52
N PRO A 218 6.45 -5.60 19.27
CA PRO A 218 5.68 -6.79 18.96
C PRO A 218 6.35 -8.08 19.44
N SER A 219 5.56 -9.01 19.96
CA SER A 219 6.06 -10.32 20.40
C SER A 219 6.74 -11.09 19.28
N SER A 220 6.24 -10.96 18.06
CA SER A 220 6.80 -11.55 16.84
C SER A 220 8.22 -11.06 16.53
N LEU A 221 8.58 -9.83 16.91
CA LEU A 221 9.95 -9.34 16.84
C LEU A 221 10.78 -9.84 18.03
N LEU A 222 10.23 -9.75 19.23
CA LEU A 222 10.94 -10.08 20.47
C LEU A 222 11.45 -11.52 20.50
N ILE A 223 10.66 -12.51 20.05
CA ILE A 223 11.08 -13.92 20.03
C ILE A 223 12.22 -14.22 19.04
N ASN A 224 12.51 -13.30 18.12
CA ASN A 224 13.60 -13.40 17.15
C ASN A 224 14.89 -12.69 17.61
N LEU A 225 14.84 -11.95 18.71
CA LEU A 225 16.04 -11.33 19.28
C LEU A 225 16.87 -12.34 20.05
N SER A 226 18.18 -12.04 20.21
CA SER A 226 19.02 -12.79 21.12
C SER A 226 18.62 -12.49 22.57
N GLU A 227 18.84 -13.43 23.50
CA GLU A 227 18.52 -13.23 24.93
C GLU A 227 19.18 -11.97 25.51
N MET A 228 20.38 -11.63 25.04
CA MET A 228 21.12 -10.45 25.51
C MET A 228 20.49 -9.13 25.03
N ASP A 229 19.72 -9.18 23.95
CA ASP A 229 19.07 -8.01 23.35
C ASP A 229 17.66 -7.76 23.89
N VAL A 230 17.10 -8.72 24.64
CA VAL A 230 15.79 -8.59 25.27
C VAL A 230 15.93 -7.88 26.63
N PRO A 231 15.32 -6.69 26.82
CA PRO A 231 15.31 -6.00 28.11
C PRO A 231 14.75 -6.88 29.25
N SER A 232 15.25 -6.71 30.48
CA SER A 232 14.75 -7.45 31.61
C SER A 232 13.24 -7.33 31.83
N THR A 233 12.67 -6.18 31.54
CA THR A 233 11.22 -5.92 31.64
C THR A 233 10.37 -6.75 30.67
N LEU A 234 10.95 -7.23 29.57
CA LEU A 234 10.25 -8.01 28.53
C LEU A 234 10.60 -9.50 28.56
N ARG A 235 11.56 -9.91 29.40
CA ARG A 235 12.03 -11.31 29.47
C ARG A 235 10.90 -12.28 29.84
N GLU A 236 10.11 -11.96 30.85
CA GLU A 236 8.99 -12.82 31.26
C GLU A 236 8.02 -13.12 30.11
N LYS A 237 7.69 -12.10 29.33
CA LYS A 237 6.82 -12.23 28.13
C LYS A 237 7.45 -13.16 27.11
N VAL A 238 8.72 -12.96 26.78
CA VAL A 238 9.45 -13.79 25.79
C VAL A 238 9.61 -15.21 26.31
N ASP A 239 10.01 -15.38 27.56
CA ASP A 239 10.18 -16.69 28.20
C ASP A 239 8.89 -17.50 28.19
N SER A 240 7.74 -16.87 28.44
CA SER A 240 6.44 -17.54 28.39
C SER A 240 6.14 -18.11 26.99
N LEU A 241 6.49 -17.38 25.93
CA LEU A 241 6.33 -17.82 24.55
C LEU A 241 7.34 -18.90 24.15
N LEU A 242 8.56 -18.84 24.66
CA LEU A 242 9.60 -19.84 24.36
C LEU A 242 9.42 -21.14 25.13
N ARG A 243 8.85 -21.13 26.34
CA ARG A 243 8.63 -22.32 27.19
C ARG A 243 7.28 -23.01 26.95
N GLN A 244 6.38 -22.43 26.20
CA GLN A 244 5.11 -23.07 25.85
C GLN A 244 5.36 -24.37 25.04
N LYS A 245 4.46 -25.34 25.18
CA LYS A 245 4.60 -26.67 24.54
C LYS A 245 3.56 -26.96 23.46
N LEU A 246 2.77 -25.95 23.12
CA LEU A 246 1.62 -26.11 22.21
C LEU A 246 2.07 -26.17 20.75
N LEU A 247 3.01 -25.29 20.36
CA LEU A 247 3.60 -25.22 19.03
C LEU A 247 5.14 -25.20 19.13
N PRO A 248 5.86 -25.75 18.15
CA PRO A 248 7.31 -25.56 18.06
C PRO A 248 7.68 -24.08 18.01
N VAL A 249 8.73 -23.70 18.72
CA VAL A 249 9.23 -22.31 18.74
C VAL A 249 9.64 -21.86 17.33
N GLU A 250 10.21 -22.77 16.56
CA GLU A 250 10.61 -22.54 15.16
C GLU A 250 9.42 -22.12 14.29
N LEU A 251 8.24 -22.73 14.49
CA LEU A 251 7.02 -22.35 13.80
C LEU A 251 6.59 -20.91 14.17
N LEU A 252 6.68 -20.55 15.44
CA LEU A 252 6.38 -19.18 15.88
C LEU A 252 7.33 -18.16 15.23
N LYS A 253 8.62 -18.49 15.16
CA LYS A 253 9.65 -17.64 14.55
C LYS A 253 9.52 -17.53 13.02
N GLN A 254 9.15 -18.62 12.36
CA GLN A 254 8.95 -18.67 10.90
C GLN A 254 7.86 -17.69 10.45
N HIS A 255 6.80 -17.57 11.24
CA HIS A 255 5.66 -16.69 10.94
C HIS A 255 5.75 -15.33 11.66
N SER A 256 6.93 -14.71 11.65
CA SER A 256 7.23 -13.42 12.31
C SER A 256 6.36 -12.23 11.87
N GLY A 257 5.59 -12.37 10.80
CA GLY A 257 4.58 -11.39 10.36
C GLY A 257 3.22 -11.53 11.07
N ILE A 258 3.10 -12.47 12.04
CA ILE A 258 1.90 -12.74 12.84
C ILE A 258 2.34 -12.81 14.30
N GLU A 259 1.58 -12.18 15.21
CA GLU A 259 1.90 -12.28 16.63
C GLU A 259 1.79 -13.73 17.11
N PRO A 260 2.79 -14.26 17.85
CA PRO A 260 2.82 -15.64 18.32
C PRO A 260 1.56 -16.04 19.09
N GLU A 261 0.98 -15.11 19.86
CA GLU A 261 -0.23 -15.32 20.62
C GLU A 261 -1.40 -15.75 19.72
N TYR A 262 -1.52 -15.17 18.52
CA TYR A 262 -2.55 -15.56 17.54
C TYR A 262 -2.33 -16.97 17.00
N LEU A 263 -1.09 -17.38 16.76
CA LEU A 263 -0.79 -18.75 16.33
C LEU A 263 -1.14 -19.76 17.42
N LEU A 264 -0.84 -19.43 18.68
CA LEU A 264 -1.17 -20.26 19.85
C LEU A 264 -2.68 -20.36 20.05
N ASP A 265 -3.44 -19.29 19.86
CA ASP A 265 -4.90 -19.31 19.99
C ASP A 265 -5.56 -20.14 18.88
N ALA A 266 -5.05 -20.06 17.64
CA ALA A 266 -5.48 -20.94 16.56
C ALA A 266 -5.20 -22.42 16.88
N ALA A 267 -4.01 -22.75 17.41
CA ALA A 267 -3.65 -24.11 17.80
C ALA A 267 -4.53 -24.63 18.94
N LYS A 268 -4.80 -23.84 19.98
CA LYS A 268 -5.72 -24.19 21.08
C LYS A 268 -7.10 -24.54 20.54
N THR A 269 -7.63 -23.67 19.65
CA THR A 269 -8.94 -23.89 19.02
C THR A 269 -8.96 -25.22 18.26
N LEU A 270 -7.97 -25.48 17.42
CA LEU A 270 -7.89 -26.69 16.61
C LEU A 270 -7.72 -27.96 17.47
N ILE A 271 -6.92 -27.92 18.53
CA ILE A 271 -6.72 -29.05 19.45
C ILE A 271 -8.02 -29.43 20.18
N SER A 272 -8.86 -28.44 20.49
CA SER A 272 -10.15 -28.65 21.17
C SER A 272 -11.22 -29.28 20.30
N LEU A 273 -11.02 -29.32 18.98
CA LEU A 273 -11.97 -29.89 18.04
C LEU A 273 -12.00 -31.43 18.11
N GLU A 274 -13.18 -32.01 17.89
CA GLU A 274 -13.36 -33.43 17.65
C GLU A 274 -12.65 -33.83 16.35
N VAL A 275 -12.22 -35.09 16.22
CA VAL A 275 -11.50 -35.61 15.04
C VAL A 275 -12.27 -35.29 13.75
N ARG A 276 -13.58 -35.55 13.72
CA ARG A 276 -14.43 -35.26 12.54
C ARG A 276 -14.43 -33.76 12.12
N GLU A 277 -14.39 -32.89 13.09
CA GLU A 277 -14.35 -31.43 12.82
C GLU A 277 -12.97 -31.04 12.31
N LEU A 278 -11.91 -31.62 12.87
CA LEU A 278 -10.54 -31.37 12.46
C LEU A 278 -10.26 -31.90 11.04
N GLU A 279 -10.82 -33.04 10.66
CA GLU A 279 -10.73 -33.61 9.31
C GLU A 279 -11.28 -32.67 8.23
N ARG A 280 -12.20 -31.76 8.55
CA ARG A 280 -12.71 -30.74 7.60
C ARG A 280 -11.63 -29.73 7.19
N TYR A 281 -10.54 -29.61 7.94
CA TYR A 281 -9.39 -28.78 7.58
C TYR A 281 -8.41 -29.53 6.65
N VAL A 282 -8.64 -30.81 6.36
CA VAL A 282 -7.76 -31.61 5.49
C VAL A 282 -8.15 -31.40 4.03
N TRP A 283 -7.56 -30.42 3.39
CA TRP A 283 -7.70 -30.18 1.97
C TRP A 283 -6.37 -29.70 1.35
N ALA A 284 -6.28 -29.75 0.02
CA ALA A 284 -5.09 -29.33 -0.74
C ALA A 284 -5.51 -28.63 -2.03
N SER A 285 -4.69 -27.73 -2.52
CA SER A 285 -4.65 -27.08 -3.84
C SER A 285 -5.97 -26.56 -4.45
N ARG A 286 -7.08 -27.30 -4.34
CA ARG A 286 -8.37 -26.98 -4.99
C ARG A 286 -9.50 -26.98 -3.97
N PRO A 287 -9.61 -25.93 -3.14
CA PRO A 287 -10.65 -25.84 -2.14
C PRO A 287 -12.04 -25.66 -2.78
N VAL A 288 -13.07 -26.14 -2.09
CA VAL A 288 -14.45 -25.72 -2.31
C VAL A 288 -14.81 -24.53 -1.43
N TYR A 289 -15.99 -23.94 -1.63
CA TYR A 289 -16.40 -22.75 -0.87
C TYR A 289 -16.33 -22.95 0.65
N ASP A 290 -16.77 -24.12 1.13
CA ASP A 290 -16.79 -24.43 2.57
C ASP A 290 -15.38 -24.58 3.16
N ASP A 291 -14.40 -25.04 2.39
CA ASP A 291 -12.99 -25.10 2.80
C ASP A 291 -12.41 -23.68 3.00
N ILE A 292 -12.68 -22.79 2.03
CA ILE A 292 -12.28 -21.39 2.10
C ILE A 292 -12.99 -20.71 3.27
N LYS A 293 -14.28 -20.98 3.47
CA LYS A 293 -15.05 -20.43 4.57
C LYS A 293 -14.47 -20.85 5.93
N LEU A 294 -14.20 -22.12 6.12
CA LEU A 294 -13.69 -22.67 7.37
C LEU A 294 -12.34 -22.06 7.74
N THR A 295 -11.40 -22.01 6.77
CA THR A 295 -10.09 -21.40 6.97
C THR A 295 -10.17 -19.89 7.15
N SER A 296 -11.04 -19.20 6.42
CA SER A 296 -11.27 -17.74 6.57
C SER A 296 -11.86 -17.39 7.92
N ASP A 297 -12.80 -18.18 8.45
CA ASP A 297 -13.38 -17.99 9.77
C ASP A 297 -12.29 -18.08 10.86
N LEU A 298 -11.39 -19.07 10.76
CA LEU A 298 -10.29 -19.23 11.72
C LEU A 298 -9.23 -18.13 11.58
N ILE A 299 -8.86 -17.75 10.35
CA ILE A 299 -7.98 -16.61 10.09
C ILE A 299 -8.55 -15.32 10.74
N TRP A 300 -9.84 -15.09 10.55
CA TRP A 300 -10.49 -13.89 11.05
C TRP A 300 -10.54 -13.83 12.57
N THR A 301 -10.92 -14.94 13.20
CA THR A 301 -11.21 -14.99 14.63
C THR A 301 -9.98 -15.26 15.49
N GLN A 302 -9.01 -16.04 15.01
CA GLN A 302 -7.89 -16.53 15.82
C GLN A 302 -6.53 -16.03 15.34
N LEU A 303 -6.31 -15.83 14.04
CA LEU A 303 -5.00 -15.45 13.50
C LEU A 303 -4.79 -13.93 13.37
N GLY A 304 -5.68 -13.11 13.93
CA GLY A 304 -5.55 -11.66 13.87
C GLY A 304 -6.08 -11.04 12.56
N GLY A 305 -6.81 -11.79 11.73
CA GLY A 305 -7.40 -11.29 10.49
C GLY A 305 -8.31 -10.09 10.71
N ALA A 306 -9.15 -10.11 11.76
CA ALA A 306 -10.00 -8.98 12.15
C ALA A 306 -9.19 -7.71 12.52
N ALA A 307 -8.03 -7.86 13.14
CA ALA A 307 -7.13 -6.74 13.46
C ALA A 307 -6.49 -6.15 12.20
N ALA A 308 -5.99 -7.01 11.30
CA ALA A 308 -5.44 -6.59 10.00
C ALA A 308 -6.49 -5.90 9.12
N ALA A 309 -7.75 -6.31 9.22
CA ALA A 309 -8.85 -5.76 8.44
C ALA A 309 -9.18 -4.30 8.78
N ARG A 310 -8.79 -3.78 9.95
CA ARG A 310 -9.04 -2.37 10.34
C ARG A 310 -8.44 -1.36 9.37
N GLN A 311 -7.41 -1.75 8.63
CA GLN A 311 -6.74 -0.90 7.65
C GLN A 311 -7.22 -1.16 6.20
N SER A 312 -8.22 -2.01 6.04
CA SER A 312 -8.76 -2.43 4.73
C SER A 312 -10.27 -2.23 4.66
N SER A 313 -10.85 -2.57 3.51
CA SER A 313 -12.31 -2.59 3.31
C SER A 313 -12.98 -3.88 3.82
N MET A 314 -12.21 -4.88 4.29
CA MET A 314 -12.78 -6.13 4.82
C MET A 314 -13.46 -5.88 6.18
N ARG A 315 -14.69 -6.39 6.34
CA ARG A 315 -15.50 -6.15 7.54
C ARG A 315 -15.90 -7.44 8.28
N SER A 316 -15.78 -8.59 7.63
CA SER A 316 -16.12 -9.89 8.21
C SER A 316 -15.42 -11.05 7.53
N ALA A 317 -15.34 -12.19 8.21
CA ALA A 317 -14.88 -13.45 7.64
C ALA A 317 -15.71 -13.87 6.42
N SER A 318 -17.03 -13.71 6.50
CA SER A 318 -17.94 -14.05 5.38
C SER A 318 -17.69 -13.19 4.15
N MET A 319 -17.41 -11.90 4.32
CA MET A 319 -17.03 -11.01 3.23
C MET A 319 -15.69 -11.46 2.63
N MET A 320 -14.70 -11.77 3.44
CA MET A 320 -13.40 -12.28 3.00
C MET A 320 -13.55 -13.57 2.20
N THR A 321 -14.29 -14.55 2.74
CA THR A 321 -14.61 -15.83 2.06
C THR A 321 -15.23 -15.58 0.70
N PHE A 322 -16.26 -14.76 0.64
CA PHE A 322 -16.96 -14.43 -0.61
C PHE A 322 -16.04 -13.80 -1.66
N TRP A 323 -15.21 -12.84 -1.26
CA TRP A 323 -14.31 -12.16 -2.19
C TRP A 323 -13.17 -13.07 -2.68
N ILE A 324 -12.59 -13.88 -1.81
CA ILE A 324 -11.59 -14.89 -2.19
C ILE A 324 -12.20 -15.93 -3.13
N TRP A 325 -13.41 -16.43 -2.81
CA TRP A 325 -14.11 -17.37 -3.67
C TRP A 325 -14.43 -16.79 -5.06
N ARG A 326 -14.91 -15.54 -5.12
CA ARG A 326 -15.20 -14.87 -6.40
C ARG A 326 -13.93 -14.70 -7.23
N LEU A 327 -12.82 -14.29 -6.60
CA LEU A 327 -11.52 -14.18 -7.26
C LEU A 327 -11.04 -15.53 -7.78
N TYR A 328 -11.15 -16.57 -6.95
CA TYR A 328 -10.77 -17.94 -7.33
C TYR A 328 -11.63 -18.51 -8.46
N SER A 329 -12.93 -18.23 -8.46
CA SER A 329 -13.87 -18.71 -9.48
C SER A 329 -13.69 -18.01 -10.83
N SER A 330 -13.41 -16.71 -10.83
CA SER A 330 -13.21 -15.94 -12.07
C SER A 330 -11.86 -16.26 -12.72
N ARG A 331 -10.81 -16.50 -11.92
CA ARG A 331 -9.42 -16.70 -12.37
C ARG A 331 -8.91 -15.58 -13.31
N ASN A 332 -9.57 -14.45 -13.31
CA ASN A 332 -9.28 -13.31 -14.16
C ASN A 332 -9.50 -12.02 -13.36
N VAL A 333 -8.43 -11.29 -13.10
CA VAL A 333 -8.48 -10.09 -12.25
C VAL A 333 -9.30 -8.94 -12.86
N PRO A 334 -9.15 -8.60 -14.15
CA PRO A 334 -10.02 -7.59 -14.80
C PRO A 334 -11.50 -7.94 -14.71
N GLN A 335 -11.89 -9.19 -14.93
CA GLN A 335 -13.27 -9.64 -14.80
C GLN A 335 -13.75 -9.55 -13.34
N PHE A 336 -12.99 -10.11 -12.39
CA PHE A 336 -13.29 -10.03 -10.96
C PHE A 336 -13.48 -8.58 -10.52
N ARG A 337 -12.56 -7.69 -10.91
CA ARG A 337 -12.62 -6.26 -10.57
C ARG A 337 -13.91 -5.64 -11.04
N ARG A 338 -14.26 -5.83 -12.31
CA ARG A 338 -15.50 -5.29 -12.91
C ARG A 338 -16.74 -5.80 -12.20
N GLU A 339 -16.87 -7.11 -12.01
CA GLU A 339 -18.01 -7.74 -11.34
C GLU A 339 -18.16 -7.27 -9.89
N MET A 340 -17.05 -7.15 -9.15
CA MET A 340 -17.08 -6.71 -7.76
C MET A 340 -17.42 -5.23 -7.60
N ILE A 341 -16.95 -4.37 -8.51
CA ILE A 341 -17.32 -2.95 -8.53
C ILE A 341 -18.83 -2.83 -8.78
N ILE A 342 -19.37 -3.47 -9.83
CA ILE A 342 -20.80 -3.44 -10.13
C ILE A 342 -21.62 -3.97 -8.95
N SER A 343 -21.23 -5.11 -8.37
CA SER A 343 -21.95 -5.69 -7.22
C SER A 343 -21.98 -4.80 -5.98
N GLN A 344 -20.98 -3.97 -5.77
CA GLN A 344 -20.98 -3.00 -4.67
C GLN A 344 -21.87 -1.79 -4.97
N ILE A 345 -21.85 -1.30 -6.22
CA ILE A 345 -22.72 -0.20 -6.67
C ILE A 345 -24.19 -0.59 -6.53
N GLU A 346 -24.56 -1.81 -6.95
CA GLU A 346 -25.91 -2.36 -6.77
C GLU A 346 -26.36 -2.44 -5.30
N ARG A 347 -25.39 -2.46 -4.37
CA ARG A 347 -25.63 -2.42 -2.91
C ARG A 347 -25.49 -1.03 -2.31
N ASN A 348 -25.68 0.02 -3.12
CA ASN A 348 -25.62 1.43 -2.72
C ASN A 348 -24.24 1.92 -2.24
N THR A 349 -23.15 1.28 -2.66
CA THR A 349 -21.80 1.86 -2.51
C THR A 349 -21.55 2.82 -3.67
N SER A 350 -20.97 3.98 -3.43
CA SER A 350 -20.62 4.88 -4.53
C SER A 350 -19.60 4.23 -5.49
N PRO A 351 -19.63 4.53 -6.79
CA PRO A 351 -18.68 3.97 -7.76
C PRO A 351 -17.23 4.19 -7.34
N ASP A 352 -16.89 5.37 -6.86
CA ASP A 352 -15.57 5.71 -6.36
C ASP A 352 -15.15 4.82 -5.17
N GLU A 353 -16.00 4.66 -4.17
CA GLU A 353 -15.72 3.80 -3.02
C GLU A 353 -15.64 2.31 -3.44
N ALA A 354 -16.47 1.89 -4.37
CA ALA A 354 -16.44 0.52 -4.89
C ALA A 354 -15.10 0.17 -5.54
N VAL A 355 -14.57 1.05 -6.38
CA VAL A 355 -13.23 0.88 -6.98
C VAL A 355 -12.16 0.79 -5.92
N GLU A 356 -12.15 1.74 -4.97
CA GLU A 356 -11.15 1.77 -3.89
C GLU A 356 -11.18 0.53 -2.99
N ASN A 357 -12.37 0.00 -2.72
CA ASN A 357 -12.53 -1.22 -1.93
C ASN A 357 -11.94 -2.44 -2.66
N VAL A 358 -12.17 -2.55 -3.97
CA VAL A 358 -11.65 -3.65 -4.78
C VAL A 358 -10.12 -3.57 -4.87
N LEU A 359 -9.57 -2.38 -5.10
CA LEU A 359 -8.11 -2.16 -5.11
C LEU A 359 -7.47 -2.49 -3.75
N ALA A 360 -8.09 -2.05 -2.66
CA ALA A 360 -7.62 -2.35 -1.30
C ALA A 360 -7.65 -3.86 -1.01
N PHE A 361 -8.68 -4.58 -1.49
CA PHE A 361 -8.76 -6.04 -1.36
C PHE A 361 -7.66 -6.74 -2.15
N LEU A 362 -7.55 -6.44 -3.44
CA LEU A 362 -6.57 -7.10 -4.31
C LEU A 362 -5.16 -6.91 -3.75
N ARG A 363 -4.79 -5.68 -3.39
CA ARG A 363 -3.45 -5.35 -2.94
C ARG A 363 -3.15 -5.76 -1.50
N GLY A 364 -4.09 -5.51 -0.58
CA GLY A 364 -3.86 -5.73 0.85
C GLY A 364 -4.22 -7.13 1.33
N TRP A 365 -5.28 -7.72 0.76
CA TRP A 365 -5.74 -9.03 1.18
C TRP A 365 -5.32 -10.14 0.25
N ALA A 366 -5.70 -10.09 -1.01
CA ALA A 366 -5.43 -11.18 -1.94
C ALA A 366 -3.93 -11.40 -2.16
N SER A 367 -3.17 -10.33 -2.43
CA SER A 367 -1.73 -10.45 -2.70
C SER A 367 -0.82 -10.41 -1.46
N PHE A 368 -1.38 -10.27 -0.25
CA PHE A 368 -0.51 -10.15 0.94
C PHE A 368 -1.06 -10.84 2.19
N ASN A 369 -2.16 -10.32 2.77
CA ASN A 369 -2.60 -10.82 4.09
C ASN A 369 -3.15 -12.24 4.04
N TYR A 370 -4.03 -12.55 3.08
CA TYR A 370 -4.67 -13.86 3.01
C TYR A 370 -3.66 -14.99 2.77
N PRO A 371 -2.74 -14.90 1.80
CA PRO A 371 -1.70 -15.91 1.61
C PRO A 371 -0.80 -16.09 2.83
N LYS A 372 -0.39 -14.99 3.47
CA LYS A 372 0.41 -15.01 4.69
C LYS A 372 -0.29 -15.77 5.83
N TYR A 373 -1.56 -15.45 6.09
CA TYR A 373 -2.32 -16.14 7.13
C TYR A 373 -2.61 -17.59 6.78
N LEU A 374 -2.90 -17.87 5.51
CA LEU A 374 -3.18 -19.23 5.06
C LEU A 374 -1.93 -20.13 5.15
N ALA A 375 -0.75 -19.59 4.84
CA ALA A 375 0.52 -20.31 5.03
C ALA A 375 0.80 -20.61 6.51
N ALA A 376 0.57 -19.66 7.39
CA ALA A 376 0.71 -19.88 8.83
C ALA A 376 -0.31 -20.92 9.34
N LEU A 377 -1.57 -20.84 8.88
CA LEU A 377 -2.60 -21.79 9.21
C LEU A 377 -2.26 -23.20 8.71
N ASN A 378 -1.65 -23.32 7.52
CA ASN A 378 -1.15 -24.60 6.98
C ASN A 378 -0.25 -25.29 8.00
N ASP A 379 0.72 -24.58 8.56
CA ASP A 379 1.70 -25.18 9.46
C ASP A 379 1.11 -25.48 10.83
N VAL A 380 0.23 -24.60 11.36
CA VAL A 380 -0.47 -24.84 12.62
C VAL A 380 -1.41 -26.04 12.52
N VAL A 381 -2.22 -26.13 11.44
CA VAL A 381 -3.13 -27.27 11.21
C VAL A 381 -2.35 -28.57 11.07
N ASN A 382 -1.28 -28.59 10.27
CA ASN A 382 -0.46 -29.78 10.09
C ASN A 382 0.18 -30.27 11.40
N HIS A 383 0.65 -29.33 12.25
CA HIS A 383 1.16 -29.69 13.58
C HIS A 383 0.08 -30.36 14.44
N VAL A 384 -1.14 -29.81 14.48
CA VAL A 384 -2.24 -30.38 15.25
C VAL A 384 -2.72 -31.72 14.69
N LEU A 385 -2.82 -31.86 13.36
CA LEU A 385 -3.14 -33.12 12.69
C LEU A 385 -2.13 -34.23 13.04
N GLN A 386 -0.82 -33.88 13.00
CA GLN A 386 0.25 -34.81 13.37
C GLN A 386 0.14 -35.25 14.84
N LEU A 387 -0.17 -34.35 15.79
CA LEU A 387 -0.40 -34.71 17.19
C LEU A 387 -1.56 -35.68 17.38
N LYS A 388 -2.56 -35.63 16.51
CA LYS A 388 -3.73 -36.55 16.55
C LYS A 388 -3.60 -37.77 15.61
N GLY A 389 -2.45 -37.94 14.95
CA GLY A 389 -2.18 -39.06 14.04
C GLY A 389 -3.00 -39.03 12.75
N LEU A 390 -3.42 -37.84 12.30
CA LEU A 390 -4.22 -37.63 11.09
C LEU A 390 -3.36 -37.24 9.89
N SER A 391 -3.92 -37.40 8.68
CA SER A 391 -3.29 -36.95 7.44
C SER A 391 -3.14 -35.45 7.38
N GLY A 392 -2.06 -34.96 6.77
CA GLY A 392 -1.80 -33.54 6.63
C GLY A 392 -2.65 -32.82 5.58
N CYS A 393 -2.67 -31.50 5.63
CA CYS A 393 -3.23 -30.61 4.61
C CYS A 393 -2.13 -29.93 3.80
N ASN A 394 -2.47 -29.31 2.67
CA ASN A 394 -1.54 -28.46 1.91
C ASN A 394 -2.25 -27.27 1.27
N TYR A 395 -2.28 -26.14 1.97
CA TYR A 395 -2.88 -24.90 1.51
C TYR A 395 -1.95 -24.04 0.65
N LEU A 396 -0.63 -24.33 0.67
CA LEU A 396 0.37 -23.45 0.05
C LEU A 396 0.16 -23.24 -1.46
N PRO A 397 -0.18 -24.25 -2.28
CA PRO A 397 -0.44 -24.01 -3.70
C PRO A 397 -1.61 -23.06 -3.94
N PHE A 398 -2.66 -23.14 -3.12
CA PHE A 398 -3.79 -22.22 -3.21
C PHE A 398 -3.39 -20.80 -2.74
N ALA A 399 -2.64 -20.69 -1.65
CA ALA A 399 -2.11 -19.41 -1.17
C ALA A 399 -1.30 -18.70 -2.26
N MET A 400 -0.38 -19.43 -2.92
CA MET A 400 0.44 -18.89 -4.02
C MET A 400 -0.41 -18.44 -5.23
N ILE A 401 -1.43 -19.20 -5.60
CA ILE A 401 -2.32 -18.83 -6.71
C ILE A 401 -3.06 -17.53 -6.40
N ILE A 402 -3.56 -17.36 -5.17
CA ILE A 402 -4.24 -16.13 -4.75
C ILE A 402 -3.25 -14.97 -4.67
N GLU A 403 -2.05 -15.17 -4.11
CA GLU A 403 -0.99 -14.16 -4.01
C GLU A 403 -0.62 -13.57 -5.36
N HIS A 404 -0.44 -14.42 -6.35
CA HIS A 404 -0.11 -14.03 -7.72
C HIS A 404 -1.33 -13.70 -8.58
N LEU A 405 -2.52 -13.67 -8.01
CA LEU A 405 -3.76 -13.27 -8.71
C LEU A 405 -4.00 -14.08 -10.01
N PHE A 406 -3.68 -15.39 -9.99
CA PHE A 406 -3.79 -16.30 -11.14
C PHE A 406 -2.87 -15.98 -12.33
N GLN A 407 -1.89 -15.11 -12.13
CA GLN A 407 -0.96 -14.69 -13.17
C GLN A 407 0.44 -15.29 -12.93
N PRO A 408 1.29 -15.32 -13.97
CA PRO A 408 2.69 -15.63 -13.76
C PRO A 408 3.32 -14.73 -12.69
N SER A 409 4.19 -15.28 -11.86
CA SER A 409 4.89 -14.51 -10.81
C SER A 409 5.63 -13.29 -11.36
N SER A 410 6.07 -13.35 -12.62
CA SER A 410 6.66 -12.21 -13.33
C SER A 410 5.71 -11.01 -13.45
N PHE A 411 4.38 -11.22 -13.58
CA PHE A 411 3.42 -10.12 -13.71
C PHE A 411 3.34 -9.27 -12.44
N SER A 412 3.30 -9.91 -11.27
CA SER A 412 3.31 -9.19 -9.99
C SER A 412 4.56 -8.33 -9.85
N ALA A 413 5.72 -8.87 -10.27
CA ALA A 413 6.96 -8.10 -10.30
C ALA A 413 6.91 -6.94 -11.31
N LEU A 414 6.39 -7.16 -12.54
CA LEU A 414 6.24 -6.11 -13.54
C LEU A 414 5.32 -4.98 -13.05
N GLU A 415 4.23 -5.31 -12.35
CA GLU A 415 3.32 -4.31 -11.76
C GLU A 415 4.04 -3.48 -10.68
N GLU A 416 4.84 -4.09 -9.82
CA GLU A 416 5.66 -3.36 -8.84
C GLU A 416 6.70 -2.46 -9.52
N TYR A 417 7.21 -2.84 -10.69
CA TYR A 417 8.04 -1.98 -11.54
C TYR A 417 7.25 -0.95 -12.35
N GLY A 418 5.92 -0.92 -12.22
CA GLY A 418 5.04 0.10 -12.83
C GLY A 418 4.53 -0.25 -14.22
N LEU A 419 4.52 -1.53 -14.61
CA LEU A 419 3.86 -2.00 -15.83
C LEU A 419 2.52 -2.64 -15.47
N PRO A 420 1.37 -2.04 -15.84
CA PRO A 420 0.06 -2.59 -15.52
C PRO A 420 -0.15 -4.00 -16.09
N THR A 421 -0.93 -4.80 -15.39
CA THR A 421 -1.32 -6.14 -15.83
C THR A 421 -1.92 -6.13 -17.23
N GLU A 422 -2.77 -5.16 -17.56
CA GLU A 422 -3.41 -5.01 -18.87
C GLU A 422 -2.40 -4.86 -20.02
N ILE A 423 -1.31 -4.13 -19.76
CA ILE A 423 -0.22 -3.98 -20.73
C ILE A 423 0.65 -5.25 -20.75
N SER A 424 0.91 -5.85 -19.59
CA SER A 424 1.65 -7.11 -19.49
C SER A 424 0.97 -8.24 -20.28
N GLU A 425 -0.36 -8.31 -20.26
CA GLU A 425 -1.15 -9.25 -21.07
C GLU A 425 -1.01 -9.00 -22.58
N LYS A 426 -0.99 -7.72 -23.01
CA LYS A 426 -0.74 -7.38 -24.42
C LYS A 426 0.65 -7.85 -24.88
N LEU A 427 1.66 -7.67 -24.02
CA LEU A 427 3.03 -8.11 -24.31
C LEU A 427 3.17 -9.63 -24.37
N LEU A 428 2.51 -10.34 -23.45
CA LEU A 428 2.43 -11.81 -23.45
C LEU A 428 1.76 -12.33 -24.72
N ASN A 429 0.59 -11.78 -25.07
CA ASN A 429 -0.15 -12.16 -26.28
C ASN A 429 0.64 -11.84 -27.55
N GLY A 430 1.44 -10.76 -27.51
CA GLY A 430 2.37 -10.38 -28.58
C GLY A 430 3.67 -11.21 -28.60
N ARG A 431 3.81 -12.23 -27.74
CA ARG A 431 4.95 -13.12 -27.64
C ARG A 431 6.28 -12.38 -27.40
N VAL A 432 6.23 -11.31 -26.62
CA VAL A 432 7.43 -10.61 -26.15
C VAL A 432 8.17 -11.47 -25.12
N PHE A 433 7.42 -12.21 -24.33
CA PHE A 433 7.89 -13.23 -23.38
C PHE A 433 6.83 -14.34 -23.24
N ASN A 434 7.14 -15.42 -22.52
CA ASN A 434 6.23 -16.54 -22.27
C ASN A 434 5.82 -16.58 -20.79
N LYS A 435 4.72 -17.30 -20.48
CA LYS A 435 4.21 -17.45 -19.11
C LYS A 435 5.22 -18.07 -18.14
N ASP A 436 6.04 -18.99 -18.64
CA ASP A 436 7.00 -19.75 -17.85
C ASP A 436 8.40 -19.13 -17.82
N ASP A 437 8.59 -17.98 -18.49
CA ASP A 437 9.87 -17.30 -18.49
C ASP A 437 10.17 -16.76 -17.07
N SER A 438 11.41 -16.92 -16.62
CA SER A 438 11.87 -16.31 -15.37
C SER A 438 11.85 -14.78 -15.48
N LEU A 439 11.75 -14.10 -14.33
CA LEU A 439 11.72 -12.63 -14.29
C LEU A 439 12.91 -12.00 -15.00
N ASP A 440 14.11 -12.56 -14.88
CA ASP A 440 15.31 -12.07 -15.54
C ASP A 440 15.20 -12.15 -17.07
N VAL A 441 14.66 -13.25 -17.59
CA VAL A 441 14.40 -13.42 -19.04
C VAL A 441 13.37 -12.41 -19.51
N VAL A 442 12.26 -12.25 -18.76
CA VAL A 442 11.21 -11.29 -19.07
C VAL A 442 11.79 -9.86 -19.09
N VAL A 443 12.48 -9.44 -18.04
CA VAL A 443 13.08 -8.10 -17.93
C VAL A 443 14.10 -7.85 -19.05
N ASN A 444 14.96 -8.82 -19.40
CA ASN A 444 15.91 -8.70 -20.50
C ASN A 444 15.20 -8.56 -21.85
N ASN A 445 14.14 -9.33 -22.10
CA ASN A 445 13.34 -9.19 -23.31
C ASN A 445 12.69 -7.81 -23.41
N LEU A 446 12.12 -7.31 -22.31
CA LEU A 446 11.45 -6.01 -22.23
C LEU A 446 12.45 -4.85 -22.38
N ARG A 447 13.67 -5.01 -21.86
CA ARG A 447 14.74 -4.00 -21.96
C ARG A 447 15.26 -3.82 -23.40
N ASN A 448 15.36 -4.91 -24.15
CA ASN A 448 16.06 -4.93 -25.43
C ASN A 448 15.15 -4.84 -26.68
N ARG A 449 13.83 -4.76 -26.49
CA ARG A 449 12.87 -4.69 -27.60
C ARG A 449 12.16 -3.34 -27.65
N LYS A 450 11.82 -2.90 -28.87
CA LYS A 450 10.90 -1.77 -29.08
C LYS A 450 9.48 -2.21 -28.75
N LEU A 451 8.87 -1.59 -27.75
CA LEU A 451 7.58 -1.98 -27.21
C LEU A 451 6.43 -1.00 -27.57
N ASP A 452 6.73 0.13 -28.22
CA ASP A 452 5.78 1.20 -28.53
C ASP A 452 4.53 0.70 -29.27
N ARG A 453 4.67 -0.35 -30.08
CA ARG A 453 3.56 -0.97 -30.85
C ARG A 453 2.53 -1.69 -29.97
N PHE A 454 2.86 -1.95 -28.71
CA PHE A 454 1.97 -2.65 -27.78
C PHE A 454 1.16 -1.70 -26.90
N GLY A 455 1.48 -0.40 -26.93
CA GLY A 455 0.69 0.62 -26.24
C GLY A 455 -0.36 1.22 -27.18
N ASP A 456 -1.59 1.31 -26.70
CA ASP A 456 -2.66 2.02 -27.36
C ASP A 456 -2.62 3.48 -26.90
N GLY A 457 -2.51 4.41 -27.87
CA GLY A 457 -2.47 5.84 -27.59
C GLY A 457 -1.18 6.33 -26.89
N ILE A 458 -1.21 7.57 -26.45
CA ILE A 458 -0.05 8.26 -25.84
C ILE A 458 0.20 7.75 -24.43
N PHE A 459 -0.85 7.55 -23.63
CA PHE A 459 -0.74 7.16 -22.23
C PHE A 459 -0.03 5.80 -22.05
N GLU A 460 -0.52 4.74 -22.73
CA GLU A 460 0.09 3.40 -22.58
C GLU A 460 1.54 3.35 -23.10
N LYS A 461 1.82 4.01 -24.23
CA LYS A 461 3.18 4.12 -24.76
C LYS A 461 4.12 4.76 -23.74
N ARG A 462 3.66 5.80 -23.09
CA ARG A 462 4.41 6.51 -22.07
C ARG A 462 4.65 5.66 -20.82
N VAL A 463 3.64 4.91 -20.38
CA VAL A 463 3.78 3.95 -19.26
C VAL A 463 4.83 2.88 -19.60
N ILE A 464 4.83 2.37 -20.83
CA ILE A 464 5.84 1.41 -21.31
C ILE A 464 7.24 2.04 -21.30
N GLU A 465 7.38 3.27 -21.82
CA GLU A 465 8.67 3.99 -21.82
C GLU A 465 9.19 4.22 -20.38
N ASP A 466 8.33 4.67 -19.46
CA ASP A 466 8.69 4.90 -18.07
C ASP A 466 9.13 3.60 -17.38
N PHE A 467 8.43 2.52 -17.66
CA PHE A 467 8.82 1.19 -17.21
C PHE A 467 10.19 0.80 -17.77
N GLN A 468 10.40 0.93 -19.10
CA GLN A 468 11.67 0.57 -19.74
C GLN A 468 12.85 1.40 -19.20
N ARG A 469 12.67 2.70 -18.95
CA ARG A 469 13.67 3.54 -18.26
C ARG A 469 13.96 3.02 -16.86
N GLY A 470 12.93 2.63 -16.12
CA GLY A 470 13.05 2.09 -14.75
C GLY A 470 13.87 0.80 -14.68
N ILE A 471 13.84 -0.04 -15.72
CA ILE A 471 14.64 -1.27 -15.81
C ILE A 471 15.98 -1.09 -16.54
N GLY A 472 16.37 0.16 -16.83
CA GLY A 472 17.66 0.49 -17.45
C GLY A 472 17.75 0.21 -18.95
N ALA A 473 16.66 0.28 -19.68
CA ALA A 473 16.66 0.24 -21.14
C ALA A 473 17.27 1.53 -21.73
N LYS A 474 18.09 1.39 -22.75
CA LYS A 474 18.54 2.53 -23.57
C LYS A 474 17.43 2.84 -24.57
N ILE A 475 16.57 3.78 -24.24
CA ILE A 475 15.54 4.27 -25.14
C ILE A 475 16.23 5.25 -26.09
N SER A 476 16.32 4.89 -27.37
CA SER A 476 16.93 5.72 -28.44
C SER A 476 15.90 6.74 -28.96
#